data_dbe5c6cfc2018c682afd1aaf6ea1cdbb
#
_entry.id   dbe5c6cfc2018c682afd1aaf6ea1cdbb
#
_cell.length_a   1.000
_cell.length_b   1.000
_cell.length_c   1.000
_cell.angle_alpha   90.00
_cell.angle_beta   90.00
_cell.angle_gamma   90.00
#
_symmetry.space_group_name_H-M   'P 1'
#
loop_
_entity.id
_entity.type
_entity.pdbx_description
1 polymer ?
#
loop_
_entity_poly.entity_id
_entity_poly.type
_entity_poly.pdbx_seq_one_letter_code
_entity_poly.pdbx_strand_id
1 'polypeptide(L)'
;MVTRDAWRSLTPIFDTSLSSGHLIAQGEVFAIVNSSITSNQLDPPHWHDTYEIGYVLRGTGIMVLGQRVYTYVPGQVYVINDLEPHRCYSGDEETLLFVVHFHPSLLESGWIGQMRHEVRTPFLPQFGQDGPLIPLDNQLTVPIRSLLEALREEALQHRPLWDVIASGILFQAIGLLARQMTQTVQYSTEELQRRRALKRIQPVLQYLHTHYTEALSLDELAMAGCMSSPYCCELFHLALGTTPISYRNNLRLTQARRLMQTSDLTIHDIAYHVGFQSVQEFNRLFRRETGCSPSQFRSQLRM
;
A
#
# COMPACT_ATOMS: atom_id res chain seq x y z
N MET A 1 28.10 -1.73 -12.26
CA MET A 1 27.78 -3.08 -11.78
C MET A 1 27.82 -3.02 -10.27
N VAL A 2 26.67 -2.83 -9.62
CA VAL A 2 26.59 -2.74 -8.15
C VAL A 2 26.68 -4.16 -7.62
N THR A 3 27.64 -4.43 -6.76
CA THR A 3 27.89 -5.78 -6.21
C THR A 3 26.74 -6.22 -5.30
N ARG A 4 26.49 -7.53 -5.24
CA ARG A 4 25.43 -8.20 -4.46
C ARG A 4 25.39 -7.78 -2.98
N ASP A 5 26.51 -7.30 -2.44
CA ASP A 5 26.65 -6.93 -1.03
C ASP A 5 26.31 -5.46 -0.75
N ALA A 6 26.28 -4.59 -1.76
CA ALA A 6 25.87 -3.20 -1.61
C ALA A 6 24.38 -3.04 -1.21
N TRP A 7 23.55 -4.04 -1.52
CA TRP A 7 22.14 -4.06 -1.18
C TRP A 7 21.87 -4.39 0.29
N ARG A 8 22.76 -5.15 0.91
CA ARG A 8 22.63 -5.54 2.33
C ARG A 8 23.12 -4.46 3.30
N SER A 9 23.93 -3.53 2.82
CA SER A 9 24.45 -2.43 3.63
C SER A 9 23.54 -1.17 3.61
N LEU A 10 22.52 -1.16 2.75
CA LEU A 10 21.49 -0.14 2.79
C LEU A 10 20.60 -0.50 3.98
N THR A 11 20.78 0.21 5.06
CA THR A 11 19.78 0.23 6.14
C THR A 11 18.45 0.56 5.46
N PRO A 12 17.44 -0.31 5.51
CA PRO A 12 16.14 0.05 4.96
C PRO A 12 15.73 1.34 5.66
N ILE A 13 15.45 2.38 4.89
CA ILE A 13 14.94 3.64 5.44
C ILE A 13 13.64 3.36 6.18
N PHE A 14 13.00 2.20 5.84
CA PHE A 14 11.90 1.61 6.59
C PHE A 14 12.00 0.08 6.57
N ASP A 15 11.75 -0.51 7.72
CA ASP A 15 11.61 -1.95 7.88
C ASP A 15 10.40 -2.43 7.03
N THR A 16 10.65 -3.34 6.08
CA THR A 16 9.63 -3.96 5.23
C THR A 16 8.57 -4.76 6.03
N SER A 17 8.78 -4.91 7.33
CA SER A 17 7.76 -5.44 8.27
C SER A 17 6.62 -4.48 8.56
N LEU A 18 6.64 -3.25 8.01
CA LEU A 18 5.59 -2.25 8.19
C LEU A 18 4.37 -2.59 7.32
N SER A 19 3.68 -3.63 7.68
CA SER A 19 2.32 -3.88 7.24
C SER A 19 1.40 -2.82 7.87
N SER A 20 0.78 -2.01 7.02
CA SER A 20 -0.32 -1.07 7.32
C SER A 20 -0.05 -0.05 8.44
N GLY A 21 0.15 1.17 8.07
CA GLY A 21 0.34 2.32 8.95
C GLY A 21 1.02 3.46 8.19
N HIS A 22 1.32 4.53 8.87
CA HIS A 22 2.05 5.64 8.29
C HIS A 22 3.47 5.20 7.92
N LEU A 23 3.69 4.96 6.62
CA LEU A 23 5.00 4.58 6.06
C LEU A 23 5.96 5.77 5.99
N ILE A 24 5.42 6.98 6.08
CA ILE A 24 6.17 8.23 5.97
C ILE A 24 6.28 8.85 7.36
N ALA A 25 7.51 9.13 7.80
CA ALA A 25 7.73 9.77 9.08
C ALA A 25 7.16 11.21 9.09
N GLN A 26 6.81 11.70 10.27
CA GLN A 26 6.24 13.02 10.42
C GLN A 26 7.20 14.09 9.90
N GLY A 27 6.78 14.84 8.88
CA GLY A 27 7.59 15.89 8.23
C GLY A 27 8.28 15.45 6.94
N GLU A 28 8.27 14.16 6.60
CA GLU A 28 8.76 13.66 5.32
C GLU A 28 7.69 13.71 4.24
N VAL A 29 8.10 13.82 2.99
CA VAL A 29 7.20 13.96 1.83
C VAL A 29 6.94 12.62 1.16
N PHE A 30 7.92 11.73 1.20
CA PHE A 30 7.88 10.38 0.64
C PHE A 30 8.84 9.45 1.36
N ALA A 31 8.64 8.16 1.21
CA ALA A 31 9.53 7.10 1.68
C ALA A 31 10.01 6.24 0.52
N ILE A 32 11.25 5.78 0.60
CA ILE A 32 11.86 4.90 -0.40
C ILE A 32 12.23 3.59 0.27
N VAL A 33 11.78 2.49 -0.32
CA VAL A 33 12.00 1.15 0.19
C VAL A 33 12.66 0.29 -0.88
N ASN A 34 13.72 -0.43 -0.50
CA ASN A 34 14.22 -1.55 -1.29
C ASN A 34 13.69 -2.83 -0.66
N SER A 35 12.72 -3.46 -1.31
CA SER A 35 12.06 -4.67 -0.81
C SER A 35 12.66 -5.91 -1.47
N SER A 36 12.94 -6.93 -0.65
CA SER A 36 13.34 -8.27 -1.10
C SER A 36 12.25 -9.26 -0.69
N ILE A 37 11.68 -9.95 -1.66
CA ILE A 37 10.65 -10.96 -1.46
C ILE A 37 11.24 -12.32 -1.83
N THR A 38 11.19 -13.27 -0.91
CA THR A 38 11.63 -14.64 -1.14
C THR A 38 10.44 -15.60 -1.32
N SER A 39 10.62 -16.69 -2.01
CA SER A 39 9.57 -17.69 -2.30
C SER A 39 8.93 -18.29 -1.05
N ASN A 40 9.61 -18.26 0.08
CA ASN A 40 9.12 -18.78 1.37
C ASN A 40 8.43 -17.70 2.23
N GLN A 41 8.41 -16.46 1.80
CA GLN A 41 7.85 -15.37 2.57
C GLN A 41 6.36 -15.24 2.27
N LEU A 42 5.54 -15.66 3.22
CA LEU A 42 4.09 -15.50 3.19
C LEU A 42 3.72 -14.13 3.79
N ASP A 43 4.02 -13.05 3.08
CA ASP A 43 3.49 -11.76 3.49
C ASP A 43 1.98 -11.74 3.33
N PRO A 44 1.23 -11.41 4.38
CA PRO A 44 -0.21 -11.28 4.26
C PRO A 44 -0.57 -10.08 3.37
N PRO A 45 -1.77 -10.06 2.78
CA PRO A 45 -2.25 -8.87 2.12
C PRO A 45 -2.13 -7.68 3.06
N HIS A 46 -1.52 -6.60 2.59
CA HIS A 46 -1.35 -5.37 3.34
C HIS A 46 -1.89 -4.18 2.53
N TRP A 47 -2.03 -3.08 3.17
CA TRP A 47 -2.43 -1.81 2.59
C TRP A 47 -1.78 -0.69 3.41
N HIS A 48 -1.65 0.47 2.82
CA HIS A 48 -1.10 1.67 3.44
C HIS A 48 -1.88 2.91 2.98
N ASP A 49 -1.72 4.02 3.68
CA ASP A 49 -2.36 5.31 3.40
C ASP A 49 -1.57 6.16 2.39
N THR A 50 -0.64 5.54 1.69
CA THR A 50 0.22 6.16 0.69
C THR A 50 -0.07 5.63 -0.70
N TYR A 51 0.18 6.44 -1.71
CA TYR A 51 0.38 5.94 -3.08
C TYR A 51 1.72 5.22 -3.17
N GLU A 52 1.79 4.21 -4.01
CA GLU A 52 3.00 3.45 -4.26
C GLU A 52 3.34 3.43 -5.75
N ILE A 53 4.61 3.70 -6.05
CA ILE A 53 5.20 3.41 -7.36
C ILE A 53 6.30 2.39 -7.12
N GLY A 54 6.16 1.20 -7.73
CA GLY A 54 7.16 0.16 -7.64
C GLY A 54 7.86 -0.09 -8.97
N TYR A 55 9.10 -0.53 -8.89
CA TYR A 55 9.92 -0.92 -10.03
C TYR A 55 10.57 -2.27 -9.75
N VAL A 56 10.33 -3.24 -10.63
CA VAL A 56 10.88 -4.60 -10.52
C VAL A 56 12.33 -4.57 -11.01
N LEU A 57 13.28 -4.64 -10.08
CA LEU A 57 14.70 -4.65 -10.39
C LEU A 57 15.17 -6.03 -10.84
N ARG A 58 14.66 -7.08 -10.19
CA ARG A 58 15.05 -8.47 -10.43
C ARG A 58 13.97 -9.43 -9.97
N GLY A 59 13.93 -10.62 -10.57
CA GLY A 59 12.99 -11.69 -10.21
C GLY A 59 11.65 -11.54 -10.91
N THR A 60 10.88 -12.62 -10.89
CA THR A 60 9.51 -12.69 -11.42
C THR A 60 8.57 -13.14 -10.32
N GLY A 61 7.29 -12.86 -10.48
CA GLY A 61 6.32 -13.29 -9.49
C GLY A 61 4.91 -12.86 -9.83
N ILE A 62 4.06 -12.88 -8.84
CA ILE A 62 2.68 -12.44 -8.96
C ILE A 62 2.35 -11.35 -7.94
N MET A 63 1.56 -10.39 -8.38
CA MET A 63 0.94 -9.37 -7.55
C MET A 63 -0.55 -9.67 -7.45
N VAL A 64 -1.06 -9.74 -6.25
CA VAL A 64 -2.49 -9.85 -5.97
C VAL A 64 -3.00 -8.49 -5.54
N LEU A 65 -3.99 -7.96 -6.25
CA LEU A 65 -4.64 -6.68 -5.98
C LEU A 65 -6.15 -6.93 -5.85
N GLY A 66 -6.67 -6.81 -4.64
CA GLY A 66 -8.04 -7.25 -4.36
C GLY A 66 -8.25 -8.74 -4.69
N GLN A 67 -9.07 -9.03 -5.71
CA GLN A 67 -9.33 -10.40 -6.18
C GLN A 67 -8.60 -10.75 -7.49
N ARG A 68 -7.77 -9.86 -8.01
CA ARG A 68 -7.08 -10.04 -9.29
C ARG A 68 -5.62 -10.39 -9.07
N VAL A 69 -5.08 -11.17 -10.01
CA VAL A 69 -3.70 -11.64 -9.99
C VAL A 69 -3.01 -11.16 -11.26
N TYR A 70 -1.84 -10.55 -11.09
CA TYR A 70 -1.02 -10.02 -12.17
C TYR A 70 0.37 -10.63 -12.09
N THR A 71 0.95 -11.01 -13.22
CA THR A 71 2.34 -11.48 -13.28
C THR A 71 3.26 -10.30 -13.54
N TYR A 72 4.32 -10.16 -12.76
CA TYR A 72 5.34 -9.15 -12.97
C TYR A 72 6.67 -9.76 -13.38
N VAL A 73 7.45 -8.98 -14.13
CA VAL A 73 8.79 -9.36 -14.63
C VAL A 73 9.76 -8.19 -14.46
N PRO A 74 11.09 -8.45 -14.49
CA PRO A 74 12.09 -7.39 -14.37
C PRO A 74 11.88 -6.26 -15.39
N GLY A 75 12.08 -5.04 -14.95
CA GLY A 75 11.90 -3.83 -15.75
C GLY A 75 10.48 -3.27 -15.74
N GLN A 76 9.50 -3.97 -15.20
CA GLN A 76 8.15 -3.44 -15.06
C GLN A 76 8.06 -2.40 -13.94
N VAL A 77 7.24 -1.38 -14.21
CA VAL A 77 6.79 -0.39 -13.24
C VAL A 77 5.34 -0.71 -12.90
N TYR A 78 4.98 -0.55 -11.65
CA TYR A 78 3.61 -0.70 -11.20
C TYR A 78 3.20 0.47 -10.30
N VAL A 79 1.91 0.67 -10.16
CA VAL A 79 1.33 1.69 -9.30
C VAL A 79 0.23 1.07 -8.44
N ILE A 80 0.21 1.43 -7.17
CA ILE A 80 -0.82 0.99 -6.23
C ILE A 80 -1.43 2.22 -5.57
N ASN A 81 -2.74 2.19 -5.44
CA ASN A 81 -3.50 3.24 -4.79
C ASN A 81 -3.34 3.18 -3.27
N ASP A 82 -3.59 4.32 -2.60
CA ASP A 82 -3.77 4.35 -1.16
C ASP A 82 -4.93 3.43 -0.74
N LEU A 83 -4.77 2.79 0.41
CA LEU A 83 -5.76 1.90 1.02
C LEU A 83 -6.16 0.69 0.15
N GLU A 84 -5.45 0.40 -0.94
CA GLU A 84 -5.73 -0.75 -1.78
C GLU A 84 -5.03 -1.99 -1.24
N PRO A 85 -5.78 -3.04 -0.83
CA PRO A 85 -5.20 -4.29 -0.36
C PRO A 85 -4.42 -4.96 -1.49
N HIS A 86 -3.14 -5.18 -1.25
CA HIS A 86 -2.26 -5.80 -2.23
C HIS A 86 -1.23 -6.72 -1.57
N ARG A 87 -0.59 -7.54 -2.40
CA ARG A 87 0.42 -8.49 -1.98
C ARG A 87 1.25 -8.93 -3.17
N CYS A 88 2.56 -9.03 -2.98
CA CYS A 88 3.48 -9.58 -3.96
C CYS A 88 4.01 -10.93 -3.49
N TYR A 89 4.15 -11.86 -4.42
CA TYR A 89 4.78 -13.15 -4.22
C TYR A 89 5.94 -13.28 -5.20
N SER A 90 7.08 -13.71 -4.70
CA SER A 90 8.17 -14.14 -5.56
C SER A 90 7.86 -15.49 -6.23
N GLY A 91 8.33 -15.67 -7.44
CA GLY A 91 8.37 -16.98 -8.10
C GLY A 91 9.48 -17.86 -7.51
N ASP A 92 10.25 -18.51 -8.37
CA ASP A 92 11.31 -19.44 -7.95
C ASP A 92 12.58 -18.75 -7.42
N GLU A 93 12.75 -17.45 -7.71
CA GLU A 93 13.93 -16.66 -7.32
C GLU A 93 13.54 -15.51 -6.39
N GLU A 94 14.53 -14.98 -5.67
CA GLU A 94 14.37 -13.74 -4.91
C GLU A 94 13.99 -12.58 -5.83
N THR A 95 12.91 -11.91 -5.51
CA THR A 95 12.45 -10.67 -6.19
C THR A 95 12.98 -9.46 -5.46
N LEU A 96 13.58 -8.54 -6.20
CA LEU A 96 14.03 -7.24 -5.68
C LEU A 96 13.16 -6.14 -6.29
N LEU A 97 12.53 -5.38 -5.42
CA LEU A 97 11.68 -4.24 -5.77
C LEU A 97 12.30 -2.95 -5.24
N PHE A 98 12.24 -1.91 -6.04
CA PHE A 98 12.43 -0.53 -5.60
C PHE A 98 11.06 0.12 -5.52
N VAL A 99 10.71 0.64 -4.35
CA VAL A 99 9.37 1.13 -4.05
C VAL A 99 9.44 2.54 -3.49
N VAL A 100 8.60 3.41 -4.01
CA VAL A 100 8.43 4.78 -3.55
C VAL A 100 7.02 4.95 -3.02
N HIS A 101 6.90 5.26 -1.74
CA HIS A 101 5.65 5.62 -1.08
C HIS A 101 5.55 7.13 -0.91
N PHE A 102 4.40 7.72 -1.18
CA PHE A 102 4.15 9.12 -0.90
C PHE A 102 2.67 9.35 -0.55
N HIS A 103 2.45 10.29 0.38
CA HIS A 103 1.09 10.56 0.85
C HIS A 103 0.24 11.25 -0.24
N PRO A 104 -1.06 10.93 -0.38
CA PRO A 104 -1.95 11.56 -1.35
C PRO A 104 -1.95 13.09 -1.28
N SER A 105 -1.77 13.67 -0.11
CA SER A 105 -1.69 15.12 0.09
C SER A 105 -0.58 15.79 -0.72
N LEU A 106 0.46 15.05 -1.12
CA LEU A 106 1.51 15.56 -2.01
C LEU A 106 0.93 16.02 -3.36
N LEU A 107 -0.09 15.32 -3.84
CA LEU A 107 -0.78 15.65 -5.09
C LEU A 107 -2.05 16.50 -4.90
N GLU A 108 -2.51 16.67 -3.67
CA GLU A 108 -3.72 17.43 -3.33
C GLU A 108 -3.43 18.84 -2.85
N SER A 109 -2.24 19.05 -2.28
CA SER A 109 -1.82 20.34 -1.74
C SER A 109 -1.04 21.18 -2.76
N GLY A 110 -1.01 22.49 -2.52
CA GLY A 110 -0.26 23.43 -3.33
C GLY A 110 -0.79 23.63 -4.75
N TRP A 111 0.05 24.16 -5.61
CA TRP A 111 -0.31 24.52 -6.98
C TRP A 111 -0.64 23.30 -7.89
N ILE A 112 -0.03 22.14 -7.64
CA ILE A 112 -0.29 20.93 -8.41
C ILE A 112 -1.71 20.44 -8.19
N GLY A 113 -2.14 20.32 -6.94
CA GLY A 113 -3.48 19.87 -6.59
C GLY A 113 -4.59 20.79 -7.10
N GLN A 114 -4.30 22.09 -7.19
CA GLN A 114 -5.25 23.08 -7.71
C GLN A 114 -5.32 23.10 -9.24
N MET A 115 -4.23 22.79 -9.92
CA MET A 115 -4.15 22.94 -11.37
C MET A 115 -4.55 21.68 -12.15
N ARG A 116 -4.22 20.50 -11.64
CA ARG A 116 -4.34 19.26 -12.43
C ARG A 116 -4.70 18.06 -11.56
N HIS A 117 -5.98 17.78 -11.42
CA HIS A 117 -6.41 16.54 -10.78
C HIS A 117 -6.06 15.28 -11.60
N GLU A 118 -5.70 15.42 -12.87
CA GLU A 118 -5.25 14.33 -13.74
C GLU A 118 -3.97 13.66 -13.23
N VAL A 119 -3.12 14.34 -12.47
CA VAL A 119 -1.89 13.76 -11.89
C VAL A 119 -2.19 12.60 -10.94
N ARG A 120 -3.41 12.50 -10.42
CA ARG A 120 -3.85 11.39 -9.56
C ARG A 120 -4.38 10.19 -10.34
N THR A 121 -4.59 10.34 -11.65
CA THR A 121 -5.12 9.26 -12.50
C THR A 121 -4.36 7.94 -12.37
N PRO A 122 -3.01 7.91 -12.28
CA PRO A 122 -2.27 6.67 -12.11
C PRO A 122 -2.63 5.89 -10.85
N PHE A 123 -3.03 6.59 -9.80
CA PHE A 123 -3.29 6.02 -8.48
C PHE A 123 -4.78 5.78 -8.23
N LEU A 124 -5.62 6.07 -9.19
CA LEU A 124 -7.03 5.71 -9.07
C LEU A 124 -7.17 4.21 -9.34
N PRO A 125 -8.02 3.49 -8.58
CA PRO A 125 -8.17 2.04 -8.71
C PRO A 125 -8.34 1.63 -10.17
N GLN A 126 -7.36 0.89 -10.69
CA GLN A 126 -7.34 0.49 -12.09
C GLN A 126 -7.77 -0.96 -12.19
N PHE A 127 -8.97 -1.15 -12.71
CA PHE A 127 -9.55 -2.49 -12.94
C PHE A 127 -9.70 -2.80 -14.43
N GLY A 128 -8.92 -2.11 -15.28
CA GLY A 128 -8.80 -2.46 -16.69
C GLY A 128 -8.14 -3.82 -16.93
N GLN A 129 -8.02 -4.25 -18.17
CA GLN A 129 -7.36 -5.51 -18.53
C GLN A 129 -5.88 -5.52 -18.13
N ASP A 130 -5.23 -4.34 -18.09
CA ASP A 130 -3.78 -4.21 -17.89
C ASP A 130 -3.38 -4.11 -16.39
N GLY A 131 -4.33 -3.89 -15.48
CA GLY A 131 -4.06 -3.82 -14.03
C GLY A 131 -3.11 -2.70 -13.61
N PRO A 132 -2.38 -2.87 -12.48
CA PRO A 132 -1.46 -1.89 -11.94
C PRO A 132 -0.12 -1.84 -12.68
N LEU A 133 0.16 -2.85 -13.52
CA LEU A 133 1.43 -3.01 -14.22
C LEU A 133 1.45 -2.19 -15.51
N ILE A 134 2.52 -1.45 -15.72
CA ILE A 134 2.72 -0.66 -16.92
C ILE A 134 3.38 -1.56 -17.98
N PRO A 135 2.80 -1.69 -19.20
CA PRO A 135 3.36 -2.51 -20.25
C PRO A 135 4.81 -2.13 -20.60
N LEU A 136 5.68 -3.13 -20.80
CA LEU A 136 7.13 -2.93 -21.06
C LEU A 136 7.41 -2.26 -22.42
N ASP A 137 6.56 -2.47 -23.38
CA ASP A 137 6.65 -1.97 -24.76
C ASP A 137 6.12 -0.54 -24.93
N ASN A 138 5.63 0.06 -23.85
CA ASN A 138 5.13 1.42 -23.91
C ASN A 138 6.27 2.43 -24.04
N GLN A 139 6.11 3.41 -24.91
CA GLN A 139 7.11 4.46 -25.18
C GLN A 139 7.49 5.27 -23.93
N LEU A 140 6.60 5.38 -22.94
CA LEU A 140 6.86 6.10 -21.68
C LEU A 140 7.51 5.23 -20.62
N THR A 141 7.54 3.91 -20.78
CA THR A 141 8.13 2.99 -19.79
C THR A 141 9.62 3.23 -19.60
N VAL A 142 10.37 3.44 -20.67
CA VAL A 142 11.82 3.71 -20.59
C VAL A 142 12.12 5.01 -19.86
N PRO A 143 11.50 6.18 -20.19
CA PRO A 143 11.69 7.41 -19.43
C PRO A 143 11.30 7.29 -17.96
N ILE A 144 10.19 6.60 -17.63
CA ILE A 144 9.76 6.42 -16.25
C ILE A 144 10.77 5.58 -15.47
N ARG A 145 11.27 4.48 -16.03
CA ARG A 145 12.34 3.67 -15.41
C ARG A 145 13.60 4.48 -15.14
N SER A 146 14.05 5.24 -16.13
CA SER A 146 15.25 6.08 -15.95
C SER A 146 15.09 7.10 -14.81
N LEU A 147 13.87 7.66 -14.64
CA LEU A 147 13.58 8.54 -13.51
C LEU A 147 13.59 7.79 -12.18
N LEU A 148 13.00 6.59 -12.12
CA LEU A 148 13.01 5.78 -10.89
C LEU A 148 14.43 5.32 -10.52
N GLU A 149 15.27 5.01 -11.50
CA GLU A 149 16.69 4.72 -11.29
C GLU A 149 17.46 5.94 -10.78
N ALA A 150 17.22 7.12 -11.35
CA ALA A 150 17.82 8.37 -10.89
C ALA A 150 17.35 8.73 -9.46
N LEU A 151 16.08 8.53 -9.15
CA LEU A 151 15.53 8.74 -7.82
C LEU A 151 16.18 7.78 -6.80
N ARG A 152 16.34 6.51 -7.18
CA ARG A 152 17.03 5.51 -6.36
C ARG A 152 18.48 5.90 -6.10
N GLU A 153 19.18 6.34 -7.12
CA GLU A 153 20.59 6.77 -6.99
C GLU A 153 20.73 7.98 -6.05
N GLU A 154 19.84 8.96 -6.18
CA GLU A 154 19.83 10.16 -5.33
C GLU A 154 19.55 9.78 -3.86
N ALA A 155 18.60 8.88 -3.63
CA ALA A 155 18.28 8.34 -2.30
C ALA A 155 19.43 7.55 -1.68
N LEU A 156 20.21 6.81 -2.49
CA LEU A 156 21.36 6.05 -2.03
C LEU A 156 22.54 6.93 -1.62
N GLN A 157 22.75 8.02 -2.35
CA GLN A 157 23.89 8.88 -2.12
C GLN A 157 23.68 9.91 -1.00
N HIS A 158 22.43 10.22 -0.66
CA HIS A 158 22.06 11.17 0.39
C HIS A 158 22.88 12.49 0.34
N ARG A 159 23.11 13.00 -0.87
CA ARG A 159 23.80 14.28 -1.05
C ARG A 159 22.99 15.44 -0.47
N PRO A 160 23.60 16.58 -0.14
CA PRO A 160 22.83 17.75 0.30
C PRO A 160 21.68 18.07 -0.66
N LEU A 161 20.48 18.31 -0.13
CA LEU A 161 19.24 18.57 -0.89
C LEU A 161 18.72 17.38 -1.73
N TRP A 162 19.15 16.15 -1.41
CA TRP A 162 18.70 14.94 -2.11
C TRP A 162 17.18 14.81 -2.13
N ASP A 163 16.51 15.16 -1.05
CA ASP A 163 15.06 15.15 -0.87
C ASP A 163 14.34 16.09 -1.83
N VAL A 164 14.92 17.28 -2.09
CA VAL A 164 14.40 18.26 -3.05
C VAL A 164 14.54 17.73 -4.49
N ILE A 165 15.72 17.17 -4.81
CA ILE A 165 15.99 16.61 -6.14
C ILE A 165 15.11 15.39 -6.36
N ALA A 166 15.02 14.47 -5.39
CA ALA A 166 14.20 13.29 -5.44
C ALA A 166 12.70 13.64 -5.61
N SER A 167 12.22 14.69 -4.92
CA SER A 167 10.85 15.21 -5.12
C SER A 167 10.61 15.67 -6.56
N GLY A 168 11.55 16.40 -7.14
CA GLY A 168 11.47 16.85 -8.54
C GLY A 168 11.41 15.68 -9.52
N ILE A 169 12.23 14.64 -9.31
CA ILE A 169 12.25 13.42 -10.11
C ILE A 169 10.92 12.67 -9.95
N LEU A 170 10.41 12.54 -8.73
CA LEU A 170 9.13 11.88 -8.44
C LEU A 170 7.97 12.58 -9.16
N PHE A 171 7.88 13.91 -9.09
CA PHE A 171 6.84 14.67 -9.81
C PHE A 171 6.93 14.50 -11.32
N GLN A 172 8.12 14.43 -11.88
CA GLN A 172 8.31 14.18 -13.30
C GLN A 172 7.82 12.76 -13.69
N ALA A 173 8.15 11.74 -12.88
CA ALA A 173 7.67 10.38 -13.08
C ALA A 173 6.13 10.29 -13.01
N ILE A 174 5.51 10.92 -12.01
CA ILE A 174 4.05 10.99 -11.86
C ILE A 174 3.40 11.68 -13.08
N GLY A 175 4.00 12.77 -13.57
CA GLY A 175 3.51 13.47 -14.76
C GLY A 175 3.53 12.59 -16.01
N LEU A 176 4.57 11.78 -16.21
CA LEU A 176 4.65 10.82 -17.32
C LEU A 176 3.63 9.68 -17.16
N LEU A 177 3.48 9.14 -15.95
CA LEU A 177 2.47 8.14 -15.62
C LEU A 177 1.05 8.66 -15.91
N ALA A 178 0.74 9.86 -15.47
CA ALA A 178 -0.55 10.50 -15.72
C ALA A 178 -0.81 10.69 -17.21
N ARG A 179 0.19 11.15 -17.96
CA ARG A 179 0.10 11.32 -19.43
C ARG A 179 -0.19 10.01 -20.14
N GLN A 180 0.47 8.92 -19.75
CA GLN A 180 0.23 7.61 -20.32
C GLN A 180 -1.20 7.15 -20.08
N MET A 181 -1.69 7.30 -18.86
CA MET A 181 -2.99 6.79 -18.46
C MET A 181 -4.17 7.62 -18.98
N THR A 182 -4.00 8.92 -19.18
CA THR A 182 -5.03 9.75 -19.81
C THR A 182 -5.27 9.38 -21.29
N GLN A 183 -4.30 8.76 -21.95
CA GLN A 183 -4.43 8.33 -23.34
C GLN A 183 -5.10 6.96 -23.51
N THR A 184 -5.07 6.11 -22.47
CA THR A 184 -5.45 4.69 -22.60
C THR A 184 -6.75 4.32 -21.89
N VAL A 185 -7.30 5.16 -21.02
CA VAL A 185 -8.37 4.74 -20.11
C VAL A 185 -9.75 5.18 -20.58
N GLN A 186 -10.48 4.27 -21.22
CA GLN A 186 -11.95 4.28 -21.24
C GLN A 186 -12.43 3.53 -19.99
N TYR A 187 -12.90 4.26 -19.00
CA TYR A 187 -13.44 3.66 -17.77
C TYR A 187 -14.76 2.96 -18.04
N SER A 188 -14.92 1.73 -17.57
CA SER A 188 -16.23 1.09 -17.52
C SER A 188 -17.16 1.83 -16.53
N THR A 189 -18.47 1.68 -16.71
CA THR A 189 -19.45 2.25 -15.78
C THR A 189 -19.24 1.75 -14.36
N GLU A 190 -18.88 0.48 -14.18
CA GLU A 190 -18.61 -0.16 -12.90
C GLU A 190 -17.40 0.47 -12.20
N GLU A 191 -16.36 0.74 -12.95
CA GLU A 191 -15.15 1.39 -12.48
C GLU A 191 -15.40 2.81 -11.99
N LEU A 192 -16.20 3.58 -12.73
CA LEU A 192 -16.62 4.92 -12.31
C LEU A 192 -17.47 4.87 -11.03
N GLN A 193 -18.35 3.88 -10.90
CA GLN A 193 -19.14 3.68 -9.69
C GLN A 193 -18.26 3.34 -8.49
N ARG A 194 -17.30 2.42 -8.65
CA ARG A 194 -16.36 2.05 -7.60
C ARG A 194 -15.52 3.24 -7.14
N ARG A 195 -15.03 4.07 -8.06
CA ARG A 195 -14.30 5.30 -7.75
C ARG A 195 -15.12 6.30 -6.94
N ARG A 196 -16.38 6.49 -7.36
CA ARG A 196 -17.31 7.34 -6.62
C ARG A 196 -17.54 6.79 -5.21
N ALA A 197 -17.70 5.49 -5.08
CA ALA A 197 -17.85 4.82 -3.80
C ALA A 197 -16.61 5.02 -2.92
N LEU A 198 -15.40 4.78 -3.46
CA LEU A 198 -14.14 4.97 -2.73
C LEU A 198 -13.98 6.40 -2.24
N LYS A 199 -14.20 7.39 -3.11
CA LYS A 199 -14.17 8.80 -2.72
C LYS A 199 -15.20 9.10 -1.64
N ARG A 200 -16.37 8.49 -1.70
CA ARG A 200 -17.49 8.76 -0.77
C ARG A 200 -17.23 8.16 0.61
N ILE A 201 -16.53 7.02 0.71
CA ILE A 201 -16.17 6.40 2.00
C ILE A 201 -14.86 6.93 2.60
N GLN A 202 -14.12 7.78 1.91
CA GLN A 202 -12.83 8.31 2.36
C GLN A 202 -12.88 8.93 3.78
N PRO A 203 -13.90 9.74 4.18
CA PRO A 203 -14.00 10.24 5.55
C PRO A 203 -14.17 9.12 6.58
N VAL A 204 -14.90 8.05 6.22
CA VAL A 204 -15.09 6.88 7.10
C VAL A 204 -13.78 6.10 7.25
N LEU A 205 -13.03 5.94 6.16
CA LEU A 205 -11.71 5.30 6.19
C LEU A 205 -10.76 6.10 7.09
N GLN A 206 -10.69 7.40 6.90
CA GLN A 206 -9.85 8.28 7.74
C GLN A 206 -10.24 8.20 9.22
N TYR A 207 -11.53 8.19 9.52
CA TYR A 207 -12.03 8.03 10.89
C TYR A 207 -11.66 6.65 11.46
N LEU A 208 -11.81 5.57 10.69
CA LEU A 208 -11.41 4.23 11.08
C LEU A 208 -9.91 4.15 11.39
N HIS A 209 -9.07 4.77 10.57
CA HIS A 209 -7.62 4.77 10.78
C HIS A 209 -7.20 5.44 12.09
N THR A 210 -7.90 6.50 12.47
CA THR A 210 -7.61 7.25 13.70
C THR A 210 -8.18 6.57 14.94
N HIS A 211 -9.32 5.88 14.81
CA HIS A 211 -10.11 5.39 15.95
C HIS A 211 -10.32 3.85 15.95
N TYR A 212 -9.53 3.07 15.18
CA TYR A 212 -9.74 1.62 15.04
C TYR A 212 -9.68 0.85 16.38
N THR A 213 -8.96 1.38 17.37
CA THR A 213 -8.87 0.77 18.71
C THR A 213 -10.15 0.92 19.53
N GLU A 214 -11.00 1.87 19.18
CA GLU A 214 -12.22 2.17 19.92
C GLU A 214 -13.36 1.20 19.57
N ALA A 215 -14.34 1.08 20.48
CA ALA A 215 -15.52 0.24 20.29
C ALA A 215 -16.57 0.95 19.39
N LEU A 216 -16.20 1.20 18.14
CA LEU A 216 -17.06 1.90 17.19
C LEU A 216 -18.19 1.01 16.67
N SER A 217 -19.39 1.53 16.71
CA SER A 217 -20.57 0.96 16.04
C SER A 217 -20.59 1.30 14.55
N LEU A 218 -21.39 0.58 13.79
CA LEU A 218 -21.57 0.87 12.37
C LEU A 218 -22.23 2.25 12.15
N ASP A 219 -23.10 2.65 13.07
CA ASP A 219 -23.80 3.95 12.98
C ASP A 219 -22.82 5.11 13.18
N GLU A 220 -21.89 5.02 14.13
CA GLU A 220 -20.84 6.02 14.32
C GLU A 220 -19.94 6.13 13.10
N LEU A 221 -19.56 4.99 12.49
CA LEU A 221 -18.78 4.98 11.26
C LEU A 221 -19.55 5.65 10.10
N ALA A 222 -20.82 5.34 9.93
CA ALA A 222 -21.64 5.94 8.89
C ALA A 222 -21.84 7.45 9.11
N MET A 223 -22.00 7.89 10.38
CA MET A 223 -22.06 9.31 10.75
C MET A 223 -20.78 10.06 10.37
N ALA A 224 -19.60 9.48 10.53
CA ALA A 224 -18.35 10.10 10.12
C ALA A 224 -18.31 10.42 8.61
N GLY A 225 -19.02 9.62 7.80
CA GLY A 225 -19.21 9.88 6.36
C GLY A 225 -20.49 10.63 6.00
N CYS A 226 -21.27 11.13 6.99
CA CYS A 226 -22.58 11.75 6.76
C CYS A 226 -23.49 10.88 5.87
N MET A 227 -23.67 9.61 6.23
CA MET A 227 -24.46 8.64 5.47
C MET A 227 -25.19 7.67 6.41
N SER A 228 -26.15 6.90 5.88
CA SER A 228 -26.81 5.82 6.64
C SER A 228 -25.93 4.59 6.71
N SER A 229 -26.10 3.77 7.75
CA SER A 229 -25.34 2.52 7.95
C SER A 229 -25.49 1.52 6.80
N PRO A 230 -26.69 1.27 6.23
CA PRO A 230 -26.83 0.42 5.05
C PRO A 230 -26.06 0.94 3.84
N TYR A 231 -26.14 2.25 3.58
CA TYR A 231 -25.42 2.88 2.46
C TYR A 231 -23.92 2.86 2.65
N CYS A 232 -23.44 3.05 3.88
CA CYS A 232 -22.03 2.88 4.22
C CYS A 232 -21.53 1.46 3.90
N CYS A 233 -22.27 0.42 4.30
CA CYS A 233 -21.93 -0.96 3.97
C CYS A 233 -21.93 -1.23 2.46
N GLU A 234 -22.92 -0.73 1.72
CA GLU A 234 -23.00 -0.87 0.26
C GLU A 234 -21.78 -0.25 -0.41
N LEU A 235 -21.44 0.98 -0.04
CA LEU A 235 -20.27 1.67 -0.60
C LEU A 235 -18.95 0.97 -0.24
N PHE A 236 -18.78 0.50 0.99
CA PHE A 236 -17.61 -0.29 1.39
C PHE A 236 -17.49 -1.58 0.58
N HIS A 237 -18.62 -2.27 0.38
CA HIS A 237 -18.63 -3.49 -0.43
C HIS A 237 -18.29 -3.20 -1.89
N LEU A 238 -18.87 -2.15 -2.47
CA LEU A 238 -18.61 -1.73 -3.83
C LEU A 238 -17.15 -1.27 -4.01
N ALA A 239 -16.63 -0.49 -3.08
CA ALA A 239 -15.27 0.09 -3.17
C ALA A 239 -14.17 -0.93 -2.85
N LEU A 240 -14.34 -1.71 -1.78
CA LEU A 240 -13.27 -2.50 -1.15
C LEU A 240 -13.61 -4.00 -1.04
N GLY A 241 -14.79 -4.44 -1.46
CA GLY A 241 -15.23 -5.84 -1.34
C GLY A 241 -15.43 -6.33 0.10
N THR A 242 -15.51 -5.42 1.08
CA THR A 242 -15.61 -5.74 2.51
C THR A 242 -16.63 -4.87 3.22
N THR A 243 -16.85 -5.07 4.52
CA THR A 243 -17.69 -4.21 5.35
C THR A 243 -16.83 -3.28 6.22
N PRO A 244 -17.36 -2.12 6.71
CA PRO A 244 -16.63 -1.23 7.60
C PRO A 244 -16.07 -1.92 8.84
N ILE A 245 -16.86 -2.81 9.44
CA ILE A 245 -16.45 -3.56 10.65
C ILE A 245 -15.35 -4.59 10.33
N SER A 246 -15.47 -5.31 9.20
CA SER A 246 -14.41 -6.24 8.78
C SER A 246 -13.12 -5.49 8.45
N TYR A 247 -13.21 -4.35 7.79
CA TYR A 247 -12.08 -3.46 7.52
C TYR A 247 -11.39 -3.02 8.83
N ARG A 248 -12.15 -2.51 9.82
CA ARG A 248 -11.62 -2.19 11.15
C ARG A 248 -10.89 -3.38 11.81
N ASN A 249 -11.49 -4.57 11.74
CA ASN A 249 -10.88 -5.75 12.35
C ASN A 249 -9.56 -6.12 11.64
N ASN A 250 -9.47 -5.94 10.34
CA ASN A 250 -8.22 -6.14 9.60
C ASN A 250 -7.15 -5.14 10.02
N LEU A 251 -7.50 -3.85 10.24
CA LEU A 251 -6.60 -2.86 10.82
C LEU A 251 -6.02 -3.33 12.15
N ARG A 252 -6.89 -3.77 13.06
CA ARG A 252 -6.49 -4.28 14.38
C ARG A 252 -5.55 -5.48 14.27
N LEU A 253 -5.88 -6.44 13.42
CA LEU A 253 -5.05 -7.64 13.22
C LEU A 253 -3.67 -7.31 12.65
N THR A 254 -3.61 -6.32 11.78
CA THR A 254 -2.35 -5.86 11.21
C THR A 254 -1.47 -5.19 12.27
N GLN A 255 -2.03 -4.30 13.09
CA GLN A 255 -1.29 -3.71 14.20
C GLN A 255 -0.89 -4.75 15.26
N ALA A 256 -1.72 -5.75 15.49
CA ALA A 256 -1.37 -6.87 16.37
C ALA A 256 -0.14 -7.62 15.88
N ARG A 257 -0.05 -7.92 14.58
CA ARG A 257 1.14 -8.57 13.98
C ARG A 257 2.39 -7.73 14.18
N ARG A 258 2.30 -6.42 13.94
CA ARG A 258 3.40 -5.49 14.18
C ARG A 258 3.86 -5.51 15.63
N LEU A 259 2.94 -5.42 16.58
CA LEU A 259 3.28 -5.47 18.00
C LEU A 259 3.92 -6.82 18.40
N MET A 260 3.53 -7.92 17.77
CA MET A 260 4.17 -9.22 18.00
C MET A 260 5.63 -9.25 17.51
N GLN A 261 5.98 -8.49 16.50
CA GLN A 261 7.35 -8.36 15.96
C GLN A 261 8.20 -7.40 16.77
N THR A 262 7.63 -6.27 17.21
CA THR A 262 8.36 -5.11 17.74
C THR A 262 8.28 -4.96 19.25
N SER A 263 7.53 -5.81 19.96
CA SER A 263 7.34 -5.72 21.40
C SER A 263 7.29 -7.08 22.10
N ASP A 264 7.54 -7.07 23.41
CA ASP A 264 7.41 -8.24 24.28
C ASP A 264 6.03 -8.33 24.97
N LEU A 265 5.06 -7.52 24.56
CA LEU A 265 3.70 -7.57 25.08
C LEU A 265 3.12 -8.98 24.95
N THR A 266 2.33 -9.42 25.94
CA THR A 266 1.65 -10.71 25.85
C THR A 266 0.60 -10.70 24.72
N ILE A 267 0.22 -11.87 24.22
CA ILE A 267 -0.87 -11.98 23.21
C ILE A 267 -2.18 -11.38 23.75
N HIS A 268 -2.42 -11.54 25.05
CA HIS A 268 -3.55 -10.95 25.75
C HIS A 268 -3.51 -9.41 25.69
N ASP A 269 -2.37 -8.82 26.07
CA ASP A 269 -2.22 -7.36 26.10
C ASP A 269 -2.30 -6.76 24.68
N ILE A 270 -1.71 -7.43 23.71
CA ILE A 270 -1.81 -7.01 22.30
C ILE A 270 -3.27 -6.98 21.85
N ALA A 271 -4.06 -8.02 22.15
CA ALA A 271 -5.47 -8.07 21.74
C ALA A 271 -6.25 -6.84 22.24
N TYR A 272 -6.08 -6.49 23.51
CA TYR A 272 -6.74 -5.30 24.07
C TYR A 272 -6.13 -3.99 23.55
N HIS A 273 -4.82 -3.93 23.41
CA HIS A 273 -4.14 -2.73 22.92
C HIS A 273 -4.61 -2.32 21.51
N VAL A 274 -4.86 -3.31 20.64
CA VAL A 274 -5.38 -3.05 19.30
C VAL A 274 -6.91 -2.90 19.25
N GLY A 275 -7.60 -2.96 20.39
CA GLY A 275 -9.02 -2.63 20.54
C GLY A 275 -10.01 -3.80 20.51
N PHE A 276 -9.55 -5.06 20.57
CA PHE A 276 -10.48 -6.18 20.75
C PHE A 276 -11.01 -6.21 22.18
N GLN A 277 -12.31 -6.47 22.32
CA GLN A 277 -12.95 -6.60 23.63
C GLN A 277 -12.84 -8.03 24.21
N SER A 278 -12.38 -8.98 23.40
CA SER A 278 -12.26 -10.39 23.77
C SER A 278 -11.07 -11.03 23.06
N VAL A 279 -10.24 -11.71 23.85
CA VAL A 279 -9.11 -12.50 23.32
C VAL A 279 -9.59 -13.67 22.47
N GLN A 280 -10.76 -14.22 22.77
CA GLN A 280 -11.34 -15.31 21.97
C GLN A 280 -11.71 -14.81 20.57
N GLU A 281 -12.34 -13.63 20.45
CA GLU A 281 -12.64 -13.01 19.15
C GLU A 281 -11.36 -12.71 18.39
N PHE A 282 -10.38 -12.10 19.04
CA PHE A 282 -9.07 -11.84 18.46
C PHE A 282 -8.44 -13.12 17.89
N ASN A 283 -8.32 -14.17 18.70
CA ASN A 283 -7.71 -15.44 18.28
C ASN A 283 -8.44 -16.07 17.09
N ARG A 284 -9.79 -16.04 17.11
CA ARG A 284 -10.62 -16.56 16.01
C ARG A 284 -10.38 -15.80 14.73
N LEU A 285 -10.40 -14.47 14.76
CA LEU A 285 -10.20 -13.63 13.59
C LEU A 285 -8.74 -13.72 13.10
N PHE A 286 -7.78 -13.70 14.00
CA PHE A 286 -6.36 -13.83 13.66
C PHE A 286 -6.09 -15.16 12.94
N ARG A 287 -6.59 -16.28 13.48
CA ARG A 287 -6.43 -17.60 12.84
C ARG A 287 -7.10 -17.68 11.48
N ARG A 288 -8.25 -17.05 11.32
CA ARG A 288 -8.96 -17.00 10.02
C ARG A 288 -8.13 -16.26 8.98
N GLU A 289 -7.47 -15.16 9.33
CA GLU A 289 -6.70 -14.31 8.42
C GLU A 289 -5.28 -14.85 8.14
N THR A 290 -4.63 -15.47 9.13
CA THR A 290 -3.22 -15.89 9.03
C THR A 290 -3.03 -17.40 8.88
N GLY A 291 -4.07 -18.20 9.07
CA GLY A 291 -4.00 -19.67 9.05
C GLY A 291 -3.45 -20.29 10.34
N CYS A 292 -2.86 -19.51 11.26
CA CYS A 292 -2.27 -20.01 12.50
C CYS A 292 -2.72 -19.19 13.72
N SER A 293 -2.47 -19.71 14.93
CA SER A 293 -2.78 -18.95 16.14
C SER A 293 -1.76 -17.82 16.37
N PRO A 294 -2.13 -16.75 17.12
CA PRO A 294 -1.20 -15.67 17.46
C PRO A 294 0.10 -16.16 18.13
N SER A 295 0.01 -17.17 18.99
CA SER A 295 1.18 -17.74 19.66
C SER A 295 2.09 -18.50 18.68
N GLN A 296 1.52 -19.26 17.74
CA GLN A 296 2.27 -19.92 16.69
C GLN A 296 2.94 -18.91 15.78
N PHE A 297 2.22 -17.87 15.37
CA PHE A 297 2.77 -16.78 14.57
C PHE A 297 3.98 -16.13 15.23
N ARG A 298 3.86 -15.77 16.52
CA ARG A 298 4.99 -15.21 17.29
C ARG A 298 6.18 -16.16 17.39
N SER A 299 5.95 -17.46 17.57
CA SER A 299 7.05 -18.44 17.63
C SER A 299 7.82 -18.52 16.32
N GLN A 300 7.13 -18.40 15.17
CA GLN A 300 7.75 -18.39 13.85
C GLN A 300 8.62 -17.14 13.59
N LEU A 301 8.27 -16.00 14.21
CA LEU A 301 9.05 -14.76 14.10
C LEU A 301 10.36 -14.77 14.92
N ARG A 302 10.44 -15.65 15.91
CA ARG A 302 11.60 -15.74 16.83
C ARG A 302 12.59 -16.86 16.45
N MET A 303 12.30 -17.61 15.39
CA MET A 303 13.19 -18.59 14.76
C MET A 303 14.04 -17.95 13.69
#